data_d6cadca733e084a39bd2a2f8f784e479
#
_entry.id   d6cadca733e084a39bd2a2f8f784e479
#
_cell.length_a   1.000
_cell.length_b   1.000
_cell.length_c   1.000
_cell.angle_alpha   90.00
_cell.angle_beta   90.00
_cell.angle_gamma   90.00
#
_symmetry.space_group_name_H-M   'P 1'
#
loop_
_entity.id
_entity.type
_entity.pdbx_description
1 polymer ?
#
loop_
_entity_poly.entity_id
_entity_poly.type
_entity_poly.pdbx_seq_one_letter_code
_entity_poly.pdbx_strand_id
1 'polypeptide(L)'
;MNPLRSRFRCRRAAWLVACCLFADLACAQANGDSPTLRKIRDAGVITLGHRVASAPFSYLDGKRQPIGYSMDICQKVVDAVRVRLQMPDLEVRPIVVSSATRIPLVANGTVDLECGITTNTAERGKSVSFSVTTFVAASRLLARKSAHVQTLDDLRGKPVVSTLATTSLIFLNAVNQSRGLDMKILAGLDDIEAFRLLTNGRAVAYAMDDVLLHSMLADAPDAASYLIANDALTTEPYAIGLKRDDPVFKQLVDGVIVELFKSGEIQGIYRKWFESPIPPKGTNLNLPMSDSLKRVIQHPTDASDPRLYR
;
A
#
# COMPACT_ATOMS: atom_id res chain seq x y z
N MET A 1 -41.03 73.38 37.53
CA MET A 1 -41.93 72.22 37.40
C MET A 1 -41.41 71.36 36.23
N ASN A 2 -40.86 70.19 36.57
CA ASN A 2 -40.36 69.17 35.67
C ASN A 2 -41.51 68.49 34.88
N PRO A 3 -41.27 67.77 33.73
CA PRO A 3 -40.55 66.49 33.86
C PRO A 3 -39.66 66.10 32.63
N LEU A 4 -38.57 65.45 33.01
CA LEU A 4 -37.77 64.51 32.23
C LEU A 4 -38.55 63.18 32.03
N ARG A 5 -38.58 62.64 30.80
CA ARG A 5 -38.79 61.20 30.55
C ARG A 5 -38.01 60.73 29.32
N SER A 6 -36.96 59.96 29.64
CA SER A 6 -36.61 58.62 29.13
C SER A 6 -36.47 58.40 27.62
N ARG A 7 -35.22 58.33 27.18
CA ARG A 7 -34.79 57.64 25.96
C ARG A 7 -33.76 56.58 26.35
N PHE A 8 -34.23 55.39 26.69
CA PHE A 8 -33.39 54.19 26.74
C PHE A 8 -34.27 53.00 26.32
N ARG A 9 -34.22 52.60 25.04
CA ARG A 9 -34.61 51.32 24.52
C ARG A 9 -34.34 51.30 23.03
N CYS A 10 -33.23 50.71 22.57
CA CYS A 10 -33.05 49.98 21.30
C CYS A 10 -31.55 49.87 20.99
N ARG A 11 -30.83 49.02 21.77
CA ARG A 11 -29.45 48.67 21.43
C ARG A 11 -29.12 47.18 21.73
N ARG A 12 -30.12 46.30 21.72
CA ARG A 12 -29.89 44.86 22.00
C ARG A 12 -30.39 43.89 20.91
N ALA A 13 -30.81 44.38 19.75
CA ALA A 13 -31.33 43.51 18.67
C ALA A 13 -30.38 43.30 17.48
N ALA A 14 -29.21 43.95 17.45
CA ALA A 14 -28.29 43.93 16.29
C ALA A 14 -27.15 42.89 16.37
N TRP A 15 -27.02 42.15 17.50
CA TRP A 15 -25.89 41.23 17.72
C TRP A 15 -26.23 39.74 17.50
N LEU A 16 -27.49 39.38 17.29
CA LEU A 16 -27.90 37.99 17.11
C LEU A 16 -28.00 37.54 15.63
N VAL A 17 -27.95 38.46 14.68
CA VAL A 17 -28.01 38.13 13.23
C VAL A 17 -26.63 37.91 12.62
N ALA A 18 -25.57 38.43 13.22
CA ALA A 18 -24.20 38.30 12.70
C ALA A 18 -23.56 36.91 12.97
N CYS A 19 -24.05 36.12 13.95
CA CYS A 19 -23.50 34.79 14.24
C CYS A 19 -24.01 33.68 13.34
N CYS A 20 -25.14 33.80 12.65
CA CYS A 20 -25.67 32.77 11.76
C CYS A 20 -25.04 32.80 10.36
N LEU A 21 -24.42 33.89 9.93
CA LEU A 21 -23.79 34.02 8.61
C LEU A 21 -22.35 33.47 8.55
N PHE A 22 -21.72 33.16 9.69
CA PHE A 22 -20.39 32.56 9.73
C PHE A 22 -20.39 31.01 9.85
N ALA A 23 -21.53 30.39 10.14
CA ALA A 23 -21.65 28.95 10.24
C ALA A 23 -21.75 28.28 8.87
N ASP A 24 -22.27 28.96 7.84
CA ASP A 24 -22.39 28.40 6.48
C ASP A 24 -21.09 28.44 5.67
N LEU A 25 -20.10 29.24 6.04
CA LEU A 25 -18.80 29.27 5.37
C LEU A 25 -17.87 28.11 5.79
N ALA A 26 -18.11 27.48 6.93
CA ALA A 26 -17.28 26.36 7.40
C ALA A 26 -17.65 25.02 6.74
N CYS A 27 -18.88 24.87 6.21
CA CYS A 27 -19.28 23.69 5.44
C CYS A 27 -18.92 23.74 3.94
N ALA A 28 -18.59 24.92 3.41
CA ALA A 28 -18.27 25.09 1.98
C ALA A 28 -16.81 24.71 1.62
N GLN A 29 -15.94 24.50 2.60
CA GLN A 29 -14.53 24.12 2.36
C GLN A 29 -14.29 22.62 2.18
N ALA A 30 -15.29 21.74 2.35
CA ALA A 30 -15.16 20.30 2.15
C ALA A 30 -15.44 19.85 0.69
N ASN A 31 -15.78 20.76 -0.22
CA ASN A 31 -15.94 20.48 -1.66
C ASN A 31 -14.73 20.95 -2.47
N GLY A 32 -13.51 20.75 -1.96
CA GLY A 32 -12.29 21.00 -2.71
C GLY A 32 -12.30 20.23 -4.04
N ASP A 33 -11.89 20.90 -5.09
CA ASP A 33 -11.78 20.31 -6.42
C ASP A 33 -10.63 19.28 -6.43
N SER A 34 -10.93 18.05 -6.83
CA SER A 34 -9.93 16.99 -6.99
C SER A 34 -9.54 16.88 -8.46
N PRO A 35 -8.28 17.16 -8.81
CA PRO A 35 -7.79 16.97 -10.18
C PRO A 35 -7.95 15.52 -10.66
N THR A 36 -7.75 14.53 -9.77
CA THR A 36 -7.90 13.12 -10.10
C THR A 36 -9.36 12.75 -10.38
N LEU A 37 -10.31 13.14 -9.50
CA LEU A 37 -11.74 12.88 -9.72
C LEU A 37 -12.26 13.57 -10.97
N ARG A 38 -11.80 14.79 -11.27
CA ARG A 38 -12.13 15.51 -12.49
C ARG A 38 -11.64 14.75 -13.73
N LYS A 39 -10.36 14.35 -13.74
CA LYS A 39 -9.79 13.52 -14.82
C LYS A 39 -10.61 12.24 -15.04
N ILE A 40 -10.95 11.51 -13.95
CA ILE A 40 -11.72 10.27 -14.01
C ILE A 40 -13.11 10.54 -14.61
N ARG A 41 -13.79 11.57 -14.15
CA ARG A 41 -15.13 11.96 -14.66
C ARG A 41 -15.08 12.32 -16.15
N ASP A 42 -14.12 13.15 -16.55
CA ASP A 42 -14.02 13.68 -17.91
C ASP A 42 -13.59 12.59 -18.91
N ALA A 43 -12.80 11.60 -18.45
CA ALA A 43 -12.37 10.45 -19.25
C ALA A 43 -13.38 9.27 -19.22
N GLY A 44 -14.29 9.21 -18.26
CA GLY A 44 -15.17 8.07 -18.06
C GLY A 44 -14.48 6.80 -17.61
N VAL A 45 -13.23 6.88 -17.11
CA VAL A 45 -12.41 5.73 -16.75
C VAL A 45 -11.53 6.02 -15.53
N ILE A 46 -11.41 5.03 -14.63
CA ILE A 46 -10.43 4.99 -13.55
C ILE A 46 -9.37 3.92 -13.87
N THR A 47 -8.09 4.25 -13.66
CA THR A 47 -6.96 3.38 -13.99
C THR A 47 -6.33 2.78 -12.74
N LEU A 48 -6.27 1.43 -12.69
CA LEU A 48 -5.69 0.68 -11.57
C LEU A 48 -4.35 0.06 -11.97
N GLY A 49 -3.28 0.50 -11.33
CA GLY A 49 -1.96 -0.14 -11.47
C GLY A 49 -1.94 -1.46 -10.72
N HIS A 50 -1.65 -2.58 -11.40
CA HIS A 50 -1.59 -3.89 -10.80
C HIS A 50 -0.31 -4.63 -11.11
N ARG A 51 0.05 -5.59 -10.26
CA ARG A 51 1.18 -6.50 -10.47
C ARG A 51 0.71 -7.75 -11.19
N VAL A 52 1.66 -8.47 -11.80
CA VAL A 52 1.36 -9.72 -12.51
C VAL A 52 1.62 -10.97 -11.68
N ALA A 53 2.43 -10.87 -10.60
CA ALA A 53 2.94 -12.04 -9.88
C ALA A 53 3.24 -11.79 -8.39
N SER A 54 2.63 -10.80 -7.76
CA SER A 54 2.81 -10.50 -6.34
C SER A 54 1.62 -11.04 -5.50
N ALA A 55 1.40 -12.37 -5.58
CA ALA A 55 0.40 -13.05 -4.76
C ALA A 55 0.78 -12.95 -3.26
N PRO A 56 -0.21 -12.78 -2.36
CA PRO A 56 -1.66 -12.76 -2.58
C PRO A 56 -2.24 -11.35 -2.79
N PHE A 57 -1.43 -10.30 -3.00
CA PHE A 57 -1.87 -8.91 -3.04
C PHE A 57 -2.38 -8.45 -4.40
N SER A 58 -1.60 -8.72 -5.46
CA SER A 58 -1.87 -8.23 -6.81
C SER A 58 -1.17 -9.14 -7.83
N TYR A 59 -1.95 -9.96 -8.53
CA TYR A 59 -1.44 -10.94 -9.48
C TYR A 59 -2.54 -11.35 -10.46
N LEU A 60 -2.19 -12.15 -11.45
CA LEU A 60 -3.14 -12.61 -12.46
C LEU A 60 -3.70 -13.99 -12.14
N ASP A 61 -5.01 -14.14 -12.24
CA ASP A 61 -5.69 -15.43 -12.14
C ASP A 61 -5.48 -16.30 -13.41
N GLY A 62 -6.11 -17.47 -13.46
CA GLY A 62 -6.06 -18.38 -14.62
C GLY A 62 -6.69 -17.81 -15.90
N LYS A 63 -7.50 -16.75 -15.79
CA LYS A 63 -8.10 -16.00 -16.90
C LYS A 63 -7.34 -14.70 -17.24
N ARG A 64 -6.17 -14.51 -16.61
CA ARG A 64 -5.34 -13.28 -16.72
C ARG A 64 -6.04 -12.01 -16.21
N GLN A 65 -6.99 -12.15 -15.29
CA GLN A 65 -7.61 -11.02 -14.61
C GLN A 65 -6.79 -10.64 -13.36
N PRO A 66 -6.58 -9.34 -13.09
CA PRO A 66 -5.90 -8.90 -11.88
C PRO A 66 -6.78 -9.14 -10.65
N ILE A 67 -6.23 -9.88 -9.70
CA ILE A 67 -6.88 -10.26 -8.43
C ILE A 67 -5.91 -10.07 -7.26
N GLY A 68 -6.42 -10.08 -6.04
CA GLY A 68 -5.61 -10.07 -4.83
C GLY A 68 -6.16 -9.14 -3.75
N TYR A 69 -5.51 -9.16 -2.60
CA TYR A 69 -5.89 -8.38 -1.42
C TYR A 69 -5.94 -6.87 -1.72
N SER A 70 -4.89 -6.33 -2.34
CA SER A 70 -4.84 -4.91 -2.71
C SER A 70 -5.85 -4.57 -3.80
N MET A 71 -6.11 -5.50 -4.72
CA MET A 71 -7.13 -5.33 -5.76
C MET A 71 -8.54 -5.26 -5.17
N ASP A 72 -8.86 -6.11 -4.18
CA ASP A 72 -10.16 -6.07 -3.50
C ASP A 72 -10.36 -4.74 -2.75
N ILE A 73 -9.32 -4.23 -2.07
CA ILE A 73 -9.38 -2.90 -1.42
C ILE A 73 -9.58 -1.79 -2.46
N CYS A 74 -8.82 -1.81 -3.56
CA CYS A 74 -8.99 -0.82 -4.63
C CYS A 74 -10.37 -0.88 -5.28
N GLN A 75 -10.97 -2.07 -5.40
CA GLN A 75 -12.33 -2.18 -5.91
C GLN A 75 -13.34 -1.45 -5.01
N LYS A 76 -13.19 -1.51 -3.69
CA LYS A 76 -14.01 -0.72 -2.75
C LYS A 76 -13.84 0.79 -2.95
N VAL A 77 -12.62 1.22 -3.25
CA VAL A 77 -12.36 2.63 -3.61
C VAL A 77 -13.04 3.00 -4.91
N VAL A 78 -12.97 2.13 -5.94
CA VAL A 78 -13.68 2.33 -7.21
C VAL A 78 -15.18 2.50 -6.99
N ASP A 79 -15.80 1.66 -6.16
CA ASP A 79 -17.22 1.74 -5.86
C ASP A 79 -17.58 3.09 -5.19
N ALA A 80 -16.74 3.58 -4.28
CA ALA A 80 -16.91 4.90 -3.68
C ALA A 80 -16.73 6.04 -4.70
N VAL A 81 -15.80 5.91 -5.65
CA VAL A 81 -15.62 6.88 -6.76
C VAL A 81 -16.85 6.90 -7.65
N ARG A 82 -17.43 5.73 -8.00
CA ARG A 82 -18.69 5.63 -8.76
C ARG A 82 -19.83 6.40 -8.09
N VAL A 83 -19.98 6.21 -6.78
CA VAL A 83 -20.99 6.93 -5.99
C VAL A 83 -20.69 8.43 -5.96
N ARG A 84 -19.45 8.83 -5.69
CA ARG A 84 -19.02 10.23 -5.58
C ARG A 84 -19.22 11.02 -6.88
N LEU A 85 -18.98 10.38 -8.02
CA LEU A 85 -19.10 10.98 -9.35
C LEU A 85 -20.50 10.76 -9.98
N GLN A 86 -21.37 9.96 -9.35
CA GLN A 86 -22.68 9.55 -9.89
C GLN A 86 -22.52 8.83 -11.26
N MET A 87 -21.49 7.99 -11.39
CA MET A 87 -21.14 7.25 -12.60
C MET A 87 -21.16 5.74 -12.32
N PRO A 88 -22.33 5.09 -12.28
CA PRO A 88 -22.44 3.65 -11.98
C PRO A 88 -21.68 2.78 -12.99
N ASP A 89 -21.61 3.21 -14.25
CA ASP A 89 -20.96 2.50 -15.36
C ASP A 89 -19.50 2.96 -15.59
N LEU A 90 -18.86 3.60 -14.61
CA LEU A 90 -17.47 4.02 -14.71
C LEU A 90 -16.57 2.85 -15.10
N GLU A 91 -15.87 2.97 -16.24
CA GLU A 91 -14.92 1.96 -16.72
C GLU A 91 -13.75 1.81 -15.74
N VAL A 92 -13.37 0.58 -15.46
CA VAL A 92 -12.15 0.26 -14.70
C VAL A 92 -11.12 -0.31 -15.64
N ARG A 93 -9.98 0.37 -15.78
CA ARG A 93 -8.90 -0.04 -16.67
C ARG A 93 -7.67 -0.49 -15.89
N PRO A 94 -7.35 -1.79 -15.89
CA PRO A 94 -6.12 -2.28 -15.29
C PRO A 94 -4.89 -1.93 -16.14
N ILE A 95 -3.81 -1.51 -15.47
CA ILE A 95 -2.51 -1.19 -16.08
C ILE A 95 -1.43 -1.99 -15.35
N VAL A 96 -0.66 -2.79 -16.08
CA VAL A 96 0.46 -3.54 -15.51
C VAL A 96 1.56 -2.59 -15.05
N VAL A 97 1.98 -2.72 -13.80
CA VAL A 97 3.11 -1.99 -13.24
C VAL A 97 4.16 -2.94 -12.65
N SER A 98 5.43 -2.55 -12.78
CA SER A 98 6.55 -3.19 -12.11
C SER A 98 6.96 -2.40 -10.86
N SER A 99 7.90 -2.92 -10.06
CA SER A 99 8.48 -2.18 -8.95
C SER A 99 9.16 -0.89 -9.41
N ALA A 100 9.72 -0.87 -10.63
CA ALA A 100 10.40 0.30 -11.19
C ALA A 100 9.43 1.33 -11.81
N THR A 101 8.30 0.90 -12.38
CA THR A 101 7.40 1.78 -13.14
C THR A 101 6.24 2.35 -12.34
N ARG A 102 5.85 1.70 -11.22
CA ARG A 102 4.66 2.08 -10.43
C ARG A 102 4.68 3.53 -9.96
N ILE A 103 5.80 4.00 -9.38
CA ILE A 103 5.90 5.37 -8.85
C ILE A 103 5.83 6.42 -9.99
N PRO A 104 6.62 6.33 -11.08
CA PRO A 104 6.48 7.24 -12.21
C PRO A 104 5.09 7.29 -12.83
N LEU A 105 4.40 6.13 -12.96
CA LEU A 105 3.07 6.05 -13.58
C LEU A 105 1.96 6.66 -12.68
N VAL A 106 2.10 6.58 -11.37
CA VAL A 106 1.22 7.31 -10.44
C VAL A 106 1.52 8.80 -10.46
N ALA A 107 2.79 9.18 -10.41
CA ALA A 107 3.20 10.58 -10.35
C ALA A 107 2.74 11.38 -11.58
N ASN A 108 2.81 10.79 -12.78
CA ASN A 108 2.36 11.42 -14.01
C ASN A 108 0.85 11.30 -14.27
N GLY A 109 0.11 10.58 -13.41
CA GLY A 109 -1.35 10.39 -13.53
C GLY A 109 -1.80 9.38 -14.58
N THR A 110 -0.91 8.53 -15.11
CA THR A 110 -1.28 7.38 -15.94
C THR A 110 -2.04 6.34 -15.12
N VAL A 111 -1.67 6.17 -13.86
CA VAL A 111 -2.32 5.31 -12.86
C VAL A 111 -2.95 6.19 -11.80
N ASP A 112 -4.23 5.96 -11.51
CA ASP A 112 -4.97 6.69 -10.46
C ASP A 112 -4.80 6.05 -9.09
N LEU A 113 -4.82 4.71 -9.02
CA LEU A 113 -4.61 3.91 -7.82
C LEU A 113 -3.56 2.83 -8.10
N GLU A 114 -2.46 2.82 -7.36
CA GLU A 114 -1.49 1.73 -7.43
C GLU A 114 -1.87 0.65 -6.41
N CYS A 115 -2.43 -0.45 -6.91
CA CYS A 115 -3.05 -1.54 -6.18
C CYS A 115 -2.09 -2.74 -6.04
N GLY A 116 -0.85 -2.46 -5.65
CA GLY A 116 0.22 -3.46 -5.55
C GLY A 116 0.67 -3.73 -4.11
N ILE A 117 2.00 -3.69 -3.93
CA ILE A 117 2.73 -4.00 -2.71
C ILE A 117 3.72 -2.87 -2.39
N THR A 118 3.28 -1.62 -2.53
CA THR A 118 4.20 -0.49 -2.41
C THR A 118 4.34 -0.05 -0.96
N THR A 119 5.54 -0.18 -0.42
CA THR A 119 5.92 0.36 0.88
C THR A 119 5.85 1.88 0.85
N ASN A 120 5.11 2.46 1.78
CA ASN A 120 5.13 3.90 2.04
C ASN A 120 6.46 4.27 2.68
N THR A 121 7.26 5.07 1.99
CA THR A 121 8.52 5.62 2.50
C THR A 121 8.57 7.13 2.31
N ALA A 122 9.29 7.84 3.17
CA ALA A 122 9.48 9.28 3.05
C ALA A 122 10.07 9.69 1.69
N GLU A 123 10.95 8.86 1.10
CA GLU A 123 11.54 9.14 -0.22
C GLU A 123 10.48 9.04 -1.33
N ARG A 124 9.68 7.97 -1.36
CA ARG A 124 8.58 7.83 -2.33
C ARG A 124 7.52 8.89 -2.16
N GLY A 125 7.26 9.32 -0.91
CA GLY A 125 6.34 10.41 -0.56
C GLY A 125 6.71 11.78 -1.16
N LYS A 126 7.94 11.96 -1.66
CA LYS A 126 8.33 13.14 -2.43
C LYS A 126 7.70 13.19 -3.82
N SER A 127 7.34 12.05 -4.40
CA SER A 127 6.81 11.93 -5.76
C SER A 127 5.33 11.57 -5.83
N VAL A 128 4.81 10.81 -4.85
CA VAL A 128 3.43 10.32 -4.79
C VAL A 128 2.87 10.50 -3.38
N SER A 129 1.54 10.44 -3.25
CA SER A 129 0.87 10.28 -1.96
C SER A 129 0.57 8.81 -1.70
N PHE A 130 0.35 8.47 -0.43
CA PHE A 130 -0.05 7.15 0.01
C PHE A 130 -1.33 7.22 0.84
N SER A 131 -2.15 6.19 0.73
CA SER A 131 -3.29 5.99 1.63
C SER A 131 -2.83 5.67 3.06
N VAL A 132 -3.77 5.56 4.00
CA VAL A 132 -3.51 4.83 5.24
C VAL A 132 -2.99 3.43 4.92
N THR A 133 -2.12 2.92 5.79
CA THR A 133 -1.46 1.62 5.60
C THR A 133 -2.50 0.49 5.56
N THR A 134 -2.40 -0.37 4.56
CA THR A 134 -3.31 -1.49 4.34
C THR A 134 -2.73 -2.84 4.75
N PHE A 135 -1.41 -2.93 4.88
CA PHE A 135 -0.70 -4.14 5.30
C PHE A 135 0.66 -3.78 5.91
N VAL A 136 1.19 -4.65 6.77
CA VAL A 136 2.55 -4.50 7.33
C VAL A 136 3.30 -5.81 7.11
N ALA A 137 4.29 -5.77 6.22
CA ALA A 137 5.22 -6.85 5.96
C ALA A 137 6.57 -6.60 6.66
N ALA A 138 7.43 -7.61 6.65
CA ALA A 138 8.82 -7.49 7.05
C ALA A 138 9.74 -8.07 5.96
N SER A 139 10.74 -7.31 5.53
CA SER A 139 11.76 -7.87 4.64
C SER A 139 12.61 -8.88 5.41
N ARG A 140 12.86 -10.05 4.79
CA ARG A 140 13.61 -11.17 5.37
C ARG A 140 14.52 -11.81 4.34
N LEU A 141 15.37 -12.73 4.78
CA LEU A 141 16.21 -13.56 3.92
C LEU A 141 15.53 -14.92 3.67
N LEU A 142 15.42 -15.31 2.42
CA LEU A 142 15.10 -16.67 2.00
C LEU A 142 16.37 -17.33 1.49
N ALA A 143 16.72 -18.51 2.01
CA ALA A 143 17.87 -19.28 1.56
C ALA A 143 17.59 -20.79 1.56
N ARG A 144 18.38 -21.57 0.82
CA ARG A 144 18.37 -23.02 1.03
C ARG A 144 18.92 -23.35 2.42
N LYS A 145 18.32 -24.31 3.11
CA LYS A 145 18.81 -24.80 4.42
C LYS A 145 20.28 -25.20 4.40
N SER A 146 20.72 -25.82 3.30
CA SER A 146 22.11 -26.23 3.08
C SER A 146 23.10 -25.06 2.93
N ALA A 147 22.63 -23.85 2.68
CA ALA A 147 23.47 -22.66 2.59
C ALA A 147 23.84 -22.07 3.97
N HIS A 148 23.16 -22.51 5.04
CA HIS A 148 23.35 -22.06 6.42
C HIS A 148 23.34 -20.52 6.57
N VAL A 149 22.40 -19.84 5.85
CA VAL A 149 22.22 -18.39 5.89
C VAL A 149 21.02 -18.06 6.75
N GLN A 150 21.24 -17.33 7.84
CA GLN A 150 20.19 -16.84 8.74
C GLN A 150 20.35 -15.34 9.02
N THR A 151 21.56 -14.82 8.92
CA THR A 151 21.90 -13.43 9.24
C THR A 151 22.58 -12.72 8.06
N LEU A 152 22.70 -11.40 8.14
CA LEU A 152 23.46 -10.63 7.15
C LEU A 152 24.96 -10.98 7.14
N ASP A 153 25.53 -11.36 8.28
CA ASP A 153 26.95 -11.74 8.36
C ASP A 153 27.26 -13.04 7.61
N ASP A 154 26.30 -13.95 7.55
CA ASP A 154 26.42 -15.19 6.77
C ASP A 154 26.53 -14.94 5.26
N LEU A 155 26.18 -13.72 4.82
CA LEU A 155 26.20 -13.31 3.40
C LEU A 155 27.53 -12.70 2.97
N ARG A 156 28.51 -12.54 3.86
CA ARG A 156 29.80 -11.93 3.57
C ARG A 156 30.49 -12.62 2.38
N GLY A 157 30.83 -11.82 1.35
CA GLY A 157 31.47 -12.29 0.11
C GLY A 157 30.57 -13.11 -0.82
N LYS A 158 29.31 -13.34 -0.47
CA LYS A 158 28.39 -14.23 -1.21
C LYS A 158 27.49 -13.48 -2.18
N PRO A 159 26.99 -14.15 -3.25
CA PRO A 159 25.97 -13.60 -4.14
C PRO A 159 24.60 -13.60 -3.44
N VAL A 160 23.95 -12.45 -3.40
CA VAL A 160 22.61 -12.24 -2.83
C VAL A 160 21.73 -11.55 -3.86
N VAL A 161 20.46 -11.94 -3.95
CA VAL A 161 19.51 -11.32 -4.88
C VAL A 161 18.45 -10.55 -4.13
N SER A 162 17.95 -9.46 -4.75
CA SER A 162 16.68 -8.82 -4.42
C SER A 162 16.00 -8.31 -5.70
N THR A 163 14.73 -7.93 -5.60
CA THR A 163 13.98 -7.39 -6.74
C THR A 163 14.36 -5.92 -6.98
N LEU A 164 14.54 -5.56 -8.25
CA LEU A 164 14.89 -4.21 -8.69
C LEU A 164 13.87 -3.17 -8.17
N ALA A 165 14.35 -1.99 -7.77
CA ALA A 165 13.57 -0.86 -7.27
C ALA A 165 12.70 -1.15 -6.03
N THR A 166 13.11 -2.12 -5.21
CA THR A 166 12.50 -2.43 -3.91
C THR A 166 13.27 -1.80 -2.75
N THR A 167 12.61 -1.63 -1.62
CA THR A 167 13.23 -1.22 -0.34
C THR A 167 14.25 -2.25 0.14
N SER A 168 13.99 -3.54 -0.08
CA SER A 168 14.93 -4.63 0.24
C SER A 168 16.26 -4.50 -0.52
N LEU A 169 16.23 -4.17 -1.82
CA LEU A 169 17.44 -3.95 -2.61
C LEU A 169 18.21 -2.71 -2.12
N ILE A 170 17.50 -1.63 -1.83
CA ILE A 170 18.11 -0.40 -1.28
C ILE A 170 18.78 -0.70 0.06
N PHE A 171 18.09 -1.42 0.95
CA PHE A 171 18.62 -1.83 2.25
C PHE A 171 19.89 -2.70 2.11
N LEU A 172 19.86 -3.73 1.23
CA LEU A 172 21.03 -4.58 0.99
C LEU A 172 22.25 -3.79 0.53
N ASN A 173 22.06 -2.85 -0.43
CA ASN A 173 23.18 -2.02 -0.89
C ASN A 173 23.74 -1.14 0.25
N ALA A 174 22.87 -0.51 1.02
CA ALA A 174 23.25 0.36 2.13
C ALA A 174 24.02 -0.42 3.23
N VAL A 175 23.50 -1.59 3.64
CA VAL A 175 24.15 -2.40 4.68
C VAL A 175 25.44 -3.05 4.19
N ASN A 176 25.50 -3.45 2.91
CA ASN A 176 26.71 -3.96 2.28
C ASN A 176 27.85 -2.95 2.35
N GLN A 177 27.56 -1.71 1.97
CA GLN A 177 28.53 -0.62 2.03
C GLN A 177 28.91 -0.26 3.46
N SER A 178 27.93 -0.05 4.35
CA SER A 178 28.21 0.45 5.71
C SER A 178 28.91 -0.56 6.61
N ARG A 179 28.69 -1.87 6.38
CA ARG A 179 29.28 -2.96 7.18
C ARG A 179 30.45 -3.66 6.48
N GLY A 180 30.81 -3.28 5.25
CA GLY A 180 31.87 -3.91 4.47
C GLY A 180 31.65 -5.42 4.30
N LEU A 181 30.40 -5.83 3.93
CA LEU A 181 30.05 -7.25 3.81
C LEU A 181 30.56 -7.88 2.51
N ASP A 182 30.98 -7.09 1.53
CA ASP A 182 31.47 -7.57 0.23
C ASP A 182 30.49 -8.52 -0.50
N MET A 183 29.18 -8.33 -0.25
CA MET A 183 28.14 -9.10 -0.94
C MET A 183 28.12 -8.76 -2.42
N LYS A 184 27.93 -9.79 -3.27
CA LYS A 184 27.68 -9.62 -4.71
C LYS A 184 26.18 -9.51 -4.94
N ILE A 185 25.64 -8.27 -4.92
CA ILE A 185 24.21 -8.05 -4.98
C ILE A 185 23.73 -8.13 -6.42
N LEU A 186 22.79 -9.04 -6.69
CA LEU A 186 22.11 -9.23 -7.94
C LEU A 186 20.70 -8.58 -7.86
N ALA A 187 20.22 -8.02 -8.96
CA ALA A 187 18.87 -7.46 -9.06
C ALA A 187 18.07 -8.25 -10.10
N GLY A 188 17.00 -8.94 -9.65
CA GLY A 188 15.99 -9.50 -10.57
C GLY A 188 15.04 -8.39 -11.05
N LEU A 189 14.62 -8.42 -12.30
CA LEU A 189 13.69 -7.43 -12.87
C LEU A 189 12.32 -7.46 -12.19
N ASP A 190 11.91 -8.64 -11.75
CA ASP A 190 10.69 -8.89 -10.96
C ASP A 190 10.91 -9.98 -9.91
N ASP A 191 9.88 -10.26 -9.12
CA ASP A 191 9.95 -11.23 -8.02
C ASP A 191 10.16 -12.67 -8.53
N ILE A 192 9.65 -13.01 -9.72
CA ILE A 192 9.82 -14.33 -10.35
C ILE A 192 11.27 -14.53 -10.77
N GLU A 193 11.88 -13.53 -11.42
CA GLU A 193 13.28 -13.61 -11.84
C GLU A 193 14.20 -13.67 -10.63
N ALA A 194 13.97 -12.82 -9.61
CA ALA A 194 14.76 -12.84 -8.37
C ALA A 194 14.70 -14.22 -7.69
N PHE A 195 13.52 -14.82 -7.59
CA PHE A 195 13.35 -16.16 -7.03
C PHE A 195 14.05 -17.24 -7.89
N ARG A 196 14.02 -17.11 -9.22
CA ARG A 196 14.77 -18.01 -10.11
C ARG A 196 16.28 -17.91 -9.93
N LEU A 197 16.83 -16.72 -9.69
CA LEU A 197 18.26 -16.57 -9.40
C LEU A 197 18.66 -17.31 -8.13
N LEU A 198 17.80 -17.34 -7.11
CA LEU A 198 18.00 -18.15 -5.91
C LEU A 198 17.89 -19.65 -6.22
N THR A 199 16.79 -20.08 -6.85
CA THR A 199 16.52 -21.52 -7.07
C THR A 199 17.53 -22.17 -8.01
N ASN A 200 18.10 -21.42 -8.97
CA ASN A 200 19.14 -21.86 -9.89
C ASN A 200 20.56 -21.76 -9.29
N GLY A 201 20.69 -21.39 -8.00
CA GLY A 201 21.99 -21.32 -7.31
C GLY A 201 22.88 -20.15 -7.73
N ARG A 202 22.35 -19.14 -8.46
CA ARG A 202 23.08 -17.93 -8.84
C ARG A 202 23.22 -16.97 -7.65
N ALA A 203 22.33 -17.06 -6.67
CA ALA A 203 22.38 -16.39 -5.38
C ALA A 203 22.21 -17.42 -4.25
N VAL A 204 22.83 -17.17 -3.09
CA VAL A 204 22.67 -18.03 -1.90
C VAL A 204 21.46 -17.63 -1.07
N ALA A 205 21.02 -16.38 -1.19
CA ALA A 205 19.86 -15.85 -0.51
C ALA A 205 19.09 -14.84 -1.38
N TYR A 206 17.79 -14.72 -1.10
CA TYR A 206 16.90 -13.70 -1.66
C TYR A 206 16.34 -12.86 -0.52
N ALA A 207 16.59 -11.55 -0.56
CA ALA A 207 16.03 -10.59 0.40
C ALA A 207 14.76 -9.97 -0.19
N MET A 208 13.62 -10.23 0.46
CA MET A 208 12.30 -9.75 0.05
C MET A 208 11.32 -9.82 1.22
N ASP A 209 10.14 -9.26 1.03
CA ASP A 209 9.09 -9.23 2.04
C ASP A 209 8.56 -10.63 2.34
N ASP A 210 8.47 -10.96 3.61
CA ASP A 210 8.21 -12.31 4.13
C ASP A 210 6.95 -12.95 3.55
N VAL A 211 5.88 -12.20 3.44
CA VAL A 211 4.61 -12.69 2.88
C VAL A 211 4.75 -13.12 1.42
N LEU A 212 5.57 -12.42 0.61
CA LEU A 212 5.85 -12.79 -0.77
C LEU A 212 6.75 -14.02 -0.83
N LEU A 213 7.74 -14.11 0.06
CA LEU A 213 8.59 -15.29 0.20
C LEU A 213 7.77 -16.53 0.57
N HIS A 214 6.83 -16.40 1.52
CA HIS A 214 5.90 -17.49 1.88
C HIS A 214 5.04 -17.89 0.69
N SER A 215 4.50 -16.94 -0.06
CA SER A 215 3.67 -17.21 -1.23
C SER A 215 4.44 -17.96 -2.34
N MET A 216 5.67 -17.53 -2.62
CA MET A 216 6.52 -18.21 -3.63
C MET A 216 6.91 -19.62 -3.20
N LEU A 217 7.22 -19.82 -1.90
CA LEU A 217 7.55 -21.15 -1.36
C LEU A 217 6.34 -22.08 -1.37
N ALA A 218 5.15 -21.58 -1.06
CA ALA A 218 3.94 -22.42 -1.05
C ALA A 218 3.67 -23.10 -2.41
N ASP A 219 4.18 -22.50 -3.48
CA ASP A 219 4.08 -23.00 -4.85
C ASP A 219 5.32 -23.74 -5.34
N ALA A 220 6.41 -23.76 -4.57
CA ALA A 220 7.67 -24.38 -4.96
C ALA A 220 7.68 -25.90 -4.68
N PRO A 221 8.11 -26.74 -5.64
CA PRO A 221 8.11 -28.20 -5.47
C PRO A 221 9.06 -28.69 -4.36
N ASP A 222 10.12 -27.91 -4.07
CA ASP A 222 11.14 -28.22 -3.07
C ASP A 222 11.11 -27.25 -1.88
N ALA A 223 9.94 -26.68 -1.54
CA ALA A 223 9.73 -25.71 -0.47
C ALA A 223 10.41 -26.11 0.86
N ALA A 224 10.34 -27.40 1.21
CA ALA A 224 10.95 -27.94 2.44
C ALA A 224 12.48 -27.78 2.51
N SER A 225 13.15 -27.52 1.37
CA SER A 225 14.60 -27.31 1.28
C SER A 225 15.01 -25.87 1.62
N TYR A 226 14.05 -24.96 1.78
CA TYR A 226 14.30 -23.56 2.06
C TYR A 226 13.96 -23.17 3.49
N LEU A 227 14.49 -22.05 3.91
CA LEU A 227 14.24 -21.41 5.20
C LEU A 227 14.11 -19.89 4.96
N ILE A 228 13.06 -19.31 5.52
CA ILE A 228 12.95 -17.85 5.70
C ILE A 228 13.55 -17.54 7.07
N ALA A 229 14.55 -16.66 7.11
CA ALA A 229 15.20 -16.26 8.36
C ALA A 229 14.24 -15.53 9.29
N ASN A 230 14.41 -15.75 10.60
CA ASN A 230 13.52 -15.15 11.60
C ASN A 230 13.70 -13.64 11.76
N ASP A 231 14.92 -13.14 11.54
CA ASP A 231 15.24 -11.73 11.73
C ASP A 231 14.67 -10.88 10.60
N ALA A 232 13.89 -9.87 10.96
CA ALA A 232 13.41 -8.88 10.03
C ALA A 232 14.55 -7.90 9.69
N LEU A 233 14.80 -7.70 8.40
CA LEU A 233 15.75 -6.71 7.90
C LEU A 233 15.13 -5.30 8.00
N THR A 234 13.90 -5.16 7.55
CA THR A 234 13.13 -3.91 7.55
C THR A 234 11.66 -4.20 7.86
N THR A 235 10.92 -3.15 8.23
CA THR A 235 9.45 -3.17 8.34
C THR A 235 8.87 -2.40 7.16
N GLU A 236 7.87 -2.98 6.49
CA GLU A 236 7.37 -2.54 5.20
C GLU A 236 5.86 -2.21 5.29
N PRO A 237 5.48 -0.96 5.63
CA PRO A 237 4.08 -0.55 5.62
C PRO A 237 3.60 -0.36 4.17
N TYR A 238 2.75 -1.25 3.68
CA TYR A 238 2.14 -1.15 2.35
C TYR A 238 0.95 -0.20 2.37
N ALA A 239 0.84 0.60 1.31
CA ALA A 239 -0.28 1.49 1.11
C ALA A 239 -0.61 1.61 -0.39
N ILE A 240 -1.83 2.06 -0.69
CA ILE A 240 -2.24 2.38 -2.06
C ILE A 240 -1.54 3.68 -2.49
N GLY A 241 -0.82 3.62 -3.61
CA GLY A 241 -0.16 4.79 -4.18
C GLY A 241 -1.15 5.68 -4.93
N LEU A 242 -1.07 6.98 -4.69
CA LEU A 242 -1.97 8.01 -5.24
C LEU A 242 -1.15 9.14 -5.84
N LYS A 243 -1.72 9.86 -6.81
CA LYS A 243 -1.11 11.09 -7.29
C LYS A 243 -0.94 12.08 -6.14
N ARG A 244 0.23 12.73 -6.09
CA ARG A 244 0.55 13.73 -5.09
C ARG A 244 -0.30 15.00 -5.29
N ASP A 245 -0.45 15.76 -4.20
CA ASP A 245 -1.10 17.08 -4.18
C ASP A 245 -2.60 17.06 -4.56
N ASP A 246 -3.28 15.91 -4.29
CA ASP A 246 -4.73 15.76 -4.36
C ASP A 246 -5.30 15.29 -3.01
N PRO A 247 -5.38 16.18 -2.01
CA PRO A 247 -5.84 15.82 -0.68
C PRO A 247 -7.30 15.35 -0.65
N VAL A 248 -8.14 15.81 -1.59
CA VAL A 248 -9.54 15.41 -1.67
C VAL A 248 -9.68 13.96 -2.13
N PHE A 249 -8.91 13.55 -3.14
CA PHE A 249 -8.89 12.15 -3.57
C PHE A 249 -8.29 11.24 -2.48
N LYS A 250 -7.19 11.67 -1.86
CA LYS A 250 -6.60 10.93 -0.73
C LYS A 250 -7.61 10.75 0.41
N GLN A 251 -8.34 11.80 0.80
CA GLN A 251 -9.35 11.71 1.85
C GLN A 251 -10.47 10.73 1.51
N LEU A 252 -10.90 10.67 0.24
CA LEU A 252 -11.88 9.67 -0.22
C LEU A 252 -11.32 8.25 -0.05
N VAL A 253 -10.09 8.01 -0.53
CA VAL A 253 -9.45 6.68 -0.45
C VAL A 253 -9.23 6.26 1.01
N ASP A 254 -8.70 7.15 1.84
CA ASP A 254 -8.48 6.89 3.27
C ASP A 254 -9.81 6.62 3.98
N GLY A 255 -10.86 7.38 3.67
CA GLY A 255 -12.19 7.18 4.23
C GLY A 255 -12.74 5.79 3.96
N VAL A 256 -12.59 5.29 2.73
CA VAL A 256 -13.00 3.93 2.35
C VAL A 256 -12.21 2.88 3.15
N ILE A 257 -10.89 3.00 3.21
CA ILE A 257 -10.05 2.02 3.92
C ILE A 257 -10.36 2.02 5.41
N VAL A 258 -10.50 3.19 6.02
CA VAL A 258 -10.87 3.32 7.44
C VAL A 258 -12.25 2.71 7.71
N GLU A 259 -13.20 2.85 6.80
CA GLU A 259 -14.52 2.22 6.92
C GLU A 259 -14.43 0.69 6.83
N LEU A 260 -13.61 0.14 5.93
CA LEU A 260 -13.33 -1.31 5.89
C LEU A 260 -12.75 -1.82 7.21
N PHE A 261 -11.93 -1.01 7.90
CA PHE A 261 -11.39 -1.35 9.21
C PHE A 261 -12.46 -1.33 10.30
N LYS A 262 -13.27 -0.27 10.35
CA LYS A 262 -14.33 -0.09 11.36
C LYS A 262 -15.47 -1.08 11.24
N SER A 263 -15.90 -1.37 10.02
CA SER A 263 -16.98 -2.33 9.75
C SER A 263 -16.58 -3.78 9.98
N GLY A 264 -15.27 -4.06 10.01
CA GLY A 264 -14.76 -5.44 10.07
C GLY A 264 -14.70 -6.14 8.71
N GLU A 265 -15.02 -5.46 7.62
CA GLU A 265 -14.97 -6.05 6.28
C GLU A 265 -13.54 -6.44 5.88
N ILE A 266 -12.53 -5.69 6.35
CA ILE A 266 -11.12 -5.99 6.09
C ILE A 266 -10.71 -7.39 6.57
N GLN A 267 -11.28 -7.89 7.69
CA GLN A 267 -11.02 -9.24 8.19
C GLN A 267 -11.55 -10.31 7.23
N GLY A 268 -12.68 -10.05 6.57
CA GLY A 268 -13.21 -10.90 5.50
C GLY A 268 -12.29 -10.97 4.29
N ILE A 269 -11.82 -9.80 3.83
CA ILE A 269 -10.86 -9.68 2.73
C ILE A 269 -9.53 -10.37 3.11
N TYR A 270 -9.05 -10.18 4.36
CA TYR A 270 -7.84 -10.82 4.85
C TYR A 270 -7.96 -12.34 4.82
N ARG A 271 -9.01 -12.91 5.42
CA ARG A 271 -9.24 -14.37 5.44
C ARG A 271 -9.29 -14.96 4.03
N LYS A 272 -9.93 -14.26 3.08
CA LYS A 272 -10.01 -14.69 1.68
C LYS A 272 -8.62 -14.91 1.08
N TRP A 273 -7.66 -14.02 1.34
CA TRP A 273 -6.38 -14.01 0.65
C TRP A 273 -5.22 -14.66 1.42
N PHE A 274 -5.31 -14.76 2.74
CA PHE A 274 -4.21 -15.25 3.58
C PHE A 274 -4.52 -16.54 4.33
N GLU A 275 -5.81 -16.83 4.58
CA GLU A 275 -6.25 -17.96 5.41
C GLU A 275 -7.19 -18.92 4.67
N SER A 276 -7.35 -18.75 3.35
CA SER A 276 -8.19 -19.59 2.51
C SER A 276 -7.44 -19.99 1.23
N PRO A 277 -7.89 -21.05 0.52
CA PRO A 277 -7.34 -21.40 -0.78
C PRO A 277 -7.55 -20.28 -1.81
N ILE A 278 -6.46 -19.83 -2.46
CA ILE A 278 -6.50 -18.73 -3.45
C ILE A 278 -6.26 -19.23 -4.87
N PRO A 279 -6.90 -18.58 -5.89
CA PRO A 279 -6.62 -18.90 -7.29
C PRO A 279 -5.14 -18.64 -7.66
N PRO A 280 -4.62 -19.25 -8.76
CA PRO A 280 -5.28 -20.24 -9.59
C PRO A 280 -5.11 -21.67 -9.07
N LYS A 281 -4.18 -21.92 -8.13
CA LYS A 281 -3.77 -23.26 -7.70
C LYS A 281 -4.53 -23.80 -6.48
N GLY A 282 -5.31 -22.95 -5.81
CA GLY A 282 -5.97 -23.31 -4.55
C GLY A 282 -5.00 -23.38 -3.36
N THR A 283 -3.86 -22.70 -3.45
CA THR A 283 -2.86 -22.64 -2.37
C THR A 283 -3.42 -21.84 -1.19
N ASN A 284 -3.36 -22.39 0.02
CA ASN A 284 -3.67 -21.66 1.25
C ASN A 284 -2.35 -21.33 1.96
N LEU A 285 -2.12 -20.04 2.19
CA LEU A 285 -0.91 -19.56 2.86
C LEU A 285 -0.92 -19.83 4.37
N ASN A 286 -2.10 -20.00 4.96
CA ASN A 286 -2.28 -20.19 6.42
C ASN A 286 -1.53 -19.12 7.25
N LEU A 287 -1.56 -17.89 6.79
CA LEU A 287 -0.88 -16.75 7.44
C LEU A 287 -1.89 -15.96 8.28
N PRO A 288 -1.85 -16.08 9.62
CA PRO A 288 -2.70 -15.28 10.49
C PRO A 288 -2.28 -13.81 10.45
N MET A 289 -3.27 -12.93 10.67
CA MET A 289 -3.03 -11.49 10.71
C MET A 289 -2.02 -11.12 11.80
N SER A 290 -0.95 -10.41 11.43
CA SER A 290 0.09 -9.97 12.35
C SER A 290 -0.42 -8.95 13.36
N ASP A 291 0.22 -8.88 14.53
CA ASP A 291 -0.15 -7.89 15.55
C ASP A 291 0.11 -6.46 15.08
N SER A 292 1.12 -6.24 14.24
CA SER A 292 1.36 -4.94 13.62
C SER A 292 0.19 -4.51 12.73
N LEU A 293 -0.36 -5.42 11.90
CA LEU A 293 -1.53 -5.10 11.09
C LEU A 293 -2.78 -4.89 11.95
N LYS A 294 -3.00 -5.70 13.00
CA LYS A 294 -4.11 -5.50 13.94
C LYS A 294 -4.05 -4.10 14.59
N ARG A 295 -2.86 -3.64 14.98
CA ARG A 295 -2.69 -2.27 15.51
C ARG A 295 -3.03 -1.20 14.49
N VAL A 296 -2.60 -1.36 13.22
CA VAL A 296 -2.95 -0.44 12.14
C VAL A 296 -4.46 -0.37 11.91
N ILE A 297 -5.16 -1.50 11.96
CA ILE A 297 -6.63 -1.54 11.81
C ILE A 297 -7.31 -0.78 12.96
N GLN A 298 -6.80 -0.92 14.19
CA GLN A 298 -7.32 -0.21 15.36
C GLN A 298 -6.97 1.29 15.35
N HIS A 299 -5.79 1.64 14.85
CA HIS A 299 -5.24 3.00 14.81
C HIS A 299 -4.71 3.30 13.40
N PRO A 300 -5.60 3.60 12.44
CA PRO A 300 -5.20 3.85 11.05
C PRO A 300 -4.19 4.98 10.94
N THR A 301 -3.13 4.76 10.17
CA THR A 301 -2.04 5.73 9.96
C THR A 301 -1.47 5.60 8.54
N ASP A 302 -1.00 6.72 7.99
CA ASP A 302 -0.24 6.81 6.74
C ASP A 302 1.23 7.20 6.99
N ALA A 303 1.72 6.96 8.22
CA ALA A 303 3.08 7.30 8.58
C ALA A 303 4.10 6.50 7.74
N SER A 304 5.13 7.19 7.26
CA SER A 304 6.23 6.57 6.50
C SER A 304 7.38 6.08 7.36
N ASP A 305 7.33 6.30 8.69
CA ASP A 305 8.35 5.83 9.62
C ASP A 305 8.08 4.37 10.02
N PRO A 306 8.93 3.40 9.60
CA PRO A 306 8.72 1.98 9.88
C PRO A 306 8.76 1.63 11.37
N ARG A 307 9.33 2.50 12.22
CA ARG A 307 9.40 2.29 13.68
C ARG A 307 8.03 2.32 14.35
N LEU A 308 7.07 3.00 13.75
CA LEU A 308 5.70 3.10 14.24
C LEU A 308 4.87 1.82 14.04
N TYR A 309 5.40 0.84 13.30
CA TYR A 309 4.72 -0.41 12.97
C TYR A 309 5.30 -1.65 13.67
N ARG A 310 6.27 -1.46 14.56
CA ARG A 310 6.93 -2.55 15.32
C ARG A 310 6.16 -2.94 16.57
#